data_f80fc8e1d61835115e21b066a29dda27
#
_entry.id   f80fc8e1d61835115e21b066a29dda27
#
_cell.length_a   1.000
_cell.length_b   1.000
_cell.length_c   1.000
_cell.angle_alpha   90.00
_cell.angle_beta   90.00
_cell.angle_gamma   90.00
#
_symmetry.space_group_name_H-M   'P 1'
#
loop_
_entity.id
_entity.type
_entity.pdbx_description
1 polymer ?
#
loop_
_entity_poly.entity_id
_entity_poly.type
_entity_poly.pdbx_seq_one_letter_code
_entity_poly.pdbx_strand_id
1 'polypeptide(L)'
;MGFSVGSFAQKAAYDSVLAAQLGADEYGMKRYVMAFLLAGDRVQEYSTEERAEIQKGHMANITNLADEGKLIVAGPFINGGEKRGIFIFDVATKEEAEALTNTDPAIKAGVLKMELVEWYGSAALMMLTDIYPKLQKKDF
;
A
#
# COMPACT_ATOMS: atom_id res chain seq x y z
N MET A 1 -12.43 -0.37 -51.56
CA MET A 1 -12.26 -1.55 -50.68
C MET A 1 -11.25 -1.20 -49.62
N GLY A 2 -11.70 -0.94 -48.42
CA GLY A 2 -10.83 -0.69 -47.30
C GLY A 2 -10.44 -2.00 -46.62
N PHE A 3 -9.17 -2.36 -46.66
CA PHE A 3 -8.64 -3.43 -45.81
C PHE A 3 -8.50 -2.86 -44.40
N SER A 4 -9.41 -3.26 -43.51
CA SER A 4 -9.25 -3.05 -42.07
C SER A 4 -8.12 -3.96 -41.56
N VAL A 5 -6.92 -3.40 -41.36
CA VAL A 5 -5.84 -4.10 -40.69
C VAL A 5 -6.22 -4.14 -39.21
N GLY A 6 -6.76 -5.27 -38.77
CA GLY A 6 -7.00 -5.50 -37.36
C GLY A 6 -5.65 -5.42 -36.65
N SER A 7 -5.50 -4.42 -35.79
CA SER A 7 -4.35 -4.30 -34.90
C SER A 7 -4.45 -5.42 -33.87
N PHE A 8 -3.75 -6.54 -34.12
CA PHE A 8 -3.53 -7.54 -33.06
C PHE A 8 -2.53 -6.92 -32.10
N ALA A 9 -3.01 -6.57 -30.91
CA ALA A 9 -2.11 -6.18 -29.83
C ALA A 9 -1.14 -7.34 -29.59
N GLN A 10 0.15 -7.16 -29.89
CA GLN A 10 1.17 -8.16 -29.62
C GLN A 10 1.29 -8.34 -28.11
N LYS A 11 1.27 -9.60 -27.64
CA LYS A 11 1.59 -9.94 -26.26
C LYS A 11 3.03 -9.49 -25.98
N ALA A 12 3.25 -8.78 -24.86
CA ALA A 12 4.59 -8.38 -24.42
C ALA A 12 5.49 -9.63 -24.26
N ALA A 13 6.74 -9.51 -24.66
CA ALA A 13 7.72 -10.56 -24.45
C ALA A 13 8.01 -10.72 -22.94
N TYR A 14 8.14 -11.96 -22.48
CA TYR A 14 8.51 -12.26 -21.10
C TYR A 14 9.93 -11.79 -20.81
N ASP A 15 10.09 -11.00 -19.74
CA ASP A 15 11.37 -10.53 -19.23
C ASP A 15 11.68 -11.25 -17.90
N SER A 16 12.51 -12.28 -17.98
CA SER A 16 12.86 -13.09 -16.81
C SER A 16 13.69 -12.33 -15.76
N VAL A 17 14.47 -11.34 -16.19
CA VAL A 17 15.29 -10.53 -15.28
C VAL A 17 14.39 -9.60 -14.46
N LEU A 18 13.47 -8.90 -15.12
CA LEU A 18 12.50 -8.05 -14.45
C LEU A 18 11.59 -8.85 -13.53
N ALA A 19 11.10 -10.00 -13.98
CA ALA A 19 10.26 -10.88 -13.16
C ALA A 19 10.97 -11.29 -11.85
N ALA A 20 12.25 -11.69 -11.95
CA ALA A 20 13.05 -12.03 -10.78
C ALA A 20 13.29 -10.84 -9.84
N GLN A 21 13.57 -9.66 -10.39
CA GLN A 21 13.78 -8.43 -9.63
C GLN A 21 12.53 -8.02 -8.81
N LEU A 22 11.35 -8.20 -9.39
CA LEU A 22 10.08 -7.86 -8.75
C LEU A 22 9.52 -8.99 -7.88
N GLY A 23 10.16 -10.16 -7.86
CA GLY A 23 9.70 -11.33 -7.11
C GLY A 23 8.42 -11.95 -7.69
N ALA A 24 8.24 -11.83 -9.01
CA ALA A 24 7.10 -12.39 -9.72
C ALA A 24 7.19 -13.91 -9.86
N ASP A 25 6.06 -14.59 -9.72
CA ASP A 25 5.92 -15.99 -10.11
C ASP A 25 5.71 -16.14 -11.64
N GLU A 26 5.42 -17.35 -12.11
CA GLU A 26 5.20 -17.64 -13.53
C GLU A 26 4.01 -16.90 -14.16
N TYR A 27 3.09 -16.40 -13.35
CA TYR A 27 1.93 -15.61 -13.77
C TYR A 27 2.14 -14.09 -13.66
N GLY A 28 3.35 -13.65 -13.24
CA GLY A 28 3.64 -12.23 -12.98
C GLY A 28 3.02 -11.71 -11.68
N MET A 29 2.70 -12.63 -10.77
CA MET A 29 1.99 -12.33 -9.53
C MET A 29 2.92 -12.50 -8.33
N LYS A 30 2.50 -11.93 -7.19
CA LYS A 30 3.23 -11.97 -5.93
C LYS A 30 2.26 -11.96 -4.76
N ARG A 31 2.67 -12.55 -3.64
CA ARG A 31 1.93 -12.44 -2.37
C ARG A 31 2.28 -11.14 -1.67
N TYR A 32 1.24 -10.53 -1.12
CA TYR A 32 1.29 -9.33 -0.29
C TYR A 32 0.37 -9.52 0.92
N VAL A 33 0.42 -8.60 1.86
CA VAL A 33 -0.63 -8.44 2.86
C VAL A 33 -1.26 -7.06 2.66
N MET A 34 -2.57 -7.05 2.47
CA MET A 34 -3.38 -5.84 2.41
C MET A 34 -3.89 -5.52 3.81
N ALA A 35 -3.81 -4.26 4.20
CA ALA A 35 -4.44 -3.75 5.41
C ALA A 35 -5.57 -2.79 5.03
N PHE A 36 -6.76 -3.03 5.58
CA PHE A 36 -7.82 -2.03 5.62
C PHE A 36 -7.67 -1.21 6.90
N LEU A 37 -7.52 0.09 6.75
CA LEU A 37 -7.49 1.02 7.87
C LEU A 37 -8.93 1.38 8.20
N LEU A 38 -9.31 1.12 9.44
CA LEU A 38 -10.65 1.37 9.97
C LEU A 38 -10.58 2.43 11.07
N ALA A 39 -11.69 3.14 11.30
CA ALA A 39 -11.80 4.01 12.46
C ALA A 39 -11.61 3.20 13.74
N GLY A 40 -10.72 3.65 14.61
CA GLY A 40 -10.50 3.04 15.91
C GLY A 40 -11.59 3.42 16.92
N ASP A 41 -11.60 2.73 18.04
CA ASP A 41 -12.64 2.88 19.06
C ASP A 41 -12.36 4.03 20.05
N ARG A 42 -11.13 4.60 20.01
CA ARG A 42 -10.67 5.62 20.97
C ARG A 42 -10.56 7.03 20.39
N VAL A 43 -11.12 7.28 19.20
CA VAL A 43 -11.04 8.62 18.54
C VAL A 43 -11.55 9.73 19.44
N GLN A 44 -12.62 9.47 20.18
CA GLN A 44 -13.29 10.48 21.04
C GLN A 44 -12.53 10.77 22.34
N GLU A 45 -11.50 9.98 22.67
CA GLU A 45 -10.69 10.22 23.88
C GLU A 45 -9.64 11.32 23.70
N TYR A 46 -9.42 11.77 22.47
CA TYR A 46 -8.38 12.76 22.11
C TYR A 46 -8.97 14.08 21.69
N SER A 47 -8.32 15.17 22.10
CA SER A 47 -8.60 16.52 21.61
C SER A 47 -8.26 16.67 20.13
N THR A 48 -8.68 17.75 19.51
CA THR A 48 -8.34 18.07 18.12
C THR A 48 -6.82 18.18 17.92
N GLU A 49 -6.14 18.81 18.86
CA GLU A 49 -4.68 19.01 18.84
C GLU A 49 -3.94 17.67 18.99
N GLU A 50 -4.37 16.84 19.93
CA GLU A 50 -3.79 15.49 20.12
C GLU A 50 -3.98 14.63 18.87
N ARG A 51 -5.15 14.67 18.25
CA ARG A 51 -5.39 13.93 16.99
C ARG A 51 -4.53 14.45 15.84
N ALA A 52 -4.25 15.75 15.78
CA ALA A 52 -3.35 16.30 14.78
C ALA A 52 -1.91 15.79 14.95
N GLU A 53 -1.42 15.69 16.19
CA GLU A 53 -0.09 15.11 16.47
C GLU A 53 -0.04 13.60 16.15
N ILE A 54 -1.09 12.86 16.49
CA ILE A 54 -1.21 11.43 16.14
C ILE A 54 -1.19 11.27 14.61
N GLN A 55 -1.93 12.11 13.88
CA GLN A 55 -1.96 12.10 12.40
C GLN A 55 -0.59 12.41 11.80
N LYS A 56 0.13 13.37 12.36
CA LYS A 56 1.49 13.68 11.94
C LYS A 56 2.44 12.49 12.12
N GLY A 57 2.34 11.79 13.25
CA GLY A 57 3.09 10.57 13.51
C GLY A 57 2.71 9.44 12.57
N HIS A 58 1.44 9.28 12.25
CA HIS A 58 0.93 8.32 11.27
C HIS A 58 1.54 8.58 9.87
N MET A 59 1.54 9.82 9.40
CA MET A 59 2.12 10.17 8.10
C MET A 59 3.63 9.94 8.06
N ALA A 60 4.34 10.25 9.14
CA ALA A 60 5.78 9.96 9.24
C ALA A 60 6.05 8.45 9.21
N ASN A 61 5.21 7.65 9.87
CA ASN A 61 5.33 6.19 9.84
C ASN A 61 5.12 5.61 8.43
N ILE A 62 4.15 6.13 7.69
CA ILE A 62 3.93 5.75 6.27
C ILE A 62 5.20 5.98 5.46
N THR A 63 5.81 7.17 5.59
CA THR A 63 7.05 7.51 4.88
C THR A 63 8.19 6.55 5.27
N ASN A 64 8.38 6.29 6.56
CA ASN A 64 9.42 5.37 7.02
C ASN A 64 9.25 3.95 6.47
N LEU A 65 8.04 3.41 6.52
CA LEU A 65 7.76 2.07 6.00
C LEU A 65 7.90 1.98 4.47
N ALA A 66 7.58 3.06 3.76
CA ALA A 66 7.82 3.15 2.32
C ALA A 66 9.31 3.20 1.99
N ASP A 67 10.09 4.00 2.73
CA ASP A 67 11.54 4.12 2.56
C ASP A 67 12.27 2.79 2.86
N GLU A 68 11.75 2.01 3.81
CA GLU A 68 12.22 0.65 4.09
C GLU A 68 11.83 -0.38 3.02
N GLY A 69 11.01 0.00 2.05
CA GLY A 69 10.51 -0.89 1.00
C GLY A 69 9.45 -1.89 1.48
N LYS A 70 8.89 -1.68 2.67
CA LYS A 70 7.87 -2.56 3.25
C LYS A 70 6.45 -2.17 2.87
N LEU A 71 6.18 -0.89 2.75
CA LEU A 71 4.89 -0.34 2.35
C LEU A 71 4.92 0.07 0.88
N ILE A 72 4.17 -0.64 0.04
CA ILE A 72 4.19 -0.46 -1.42
C ILE A 72 3.07 0.49 -1.87
N VAL A 73 1.91 0.38 -1.26
CA VAL A 73 0.73 1.20 -1.56
C VAL A 73 0.15 1.72 -0.25
N ALA A 74 -0.14 3.00 -0.21
CA ALA A 74 -0.89 3.64 0.85
C ALA A 74 -1.81 4.70 0.26
N GLY A 75 -3.06 4.76 0.71
CA GLY A 75 -3.99 5.78 0.28
C GLY A 75 -5.28 5.79 1.08
N PRO A 76 -5.84 7.00 1.33
CA PRO A 76 -7.12 7.13 2.02
C PRO A 76 -8.28 6.84 1.08
N PHE A 77 -9.38 6.33 1.64
CA PHE A 77 -10.66 6.34 0.93
C PHE A 77 -11.27 7.75 0.92
N ILE A 78 -11.78 8.14 -0.22
CA ILE A 78 -12.58 9.36 -0.34
C ILE A 78 -14.00 9.01 0.12
N ASN A 79 -14.49 9.66 1.18
CA ASN A 79 -15.82 9.42 1.75
C ASN A 79 -16.06 7.95 2.22
N GLY A 80 -15.03 7.29 2.72
CA GLY A 80 -15.11 5.87 3.12
C GLY A 80 -15.85 5.59 4.43
N GLY A 81 -16.22 6.60 5.21
CA GLY A 81 -16.86 6.41 6.51
C GLY A 81 -15.93 5.73 7.52
N GLU A 82 -16.31 4.56 8.02
CA GLU A 82 -15.47 3.77 8.92
C GLU A 82 -14.20 3.24 8.25
N LYS A 83 -14.24 3.00 6.95
CA LYS A 83 -13.07 2.64 6.15
C LYS A 83 -12.26 3.90 5.86
N ARG A 84 -11.04 3.95 6.36
CA ARG A 84 -10.18 5.13 6.25
C ARG A 84 -9.21 5.07 5.08
N GLY A 85 -8.73 3.89 4.73
CA GLY A 85 -7.78 3.71 3.64
C GLY A 85 -7.31 2.28 3.51
N ILE A 86 -6.33 2.08 2.64
CA ILE A 86 -5.65 0.80 2.48
C ILE A 86 -4.13 0.97 2.55
N PHE A 87 -3.48 -0.11 3.01
CA PHE A 87 -2.06 -0.35 2.78
C PHE A 87 -1.87 -1.66 2.04
N ILE A 88 -0.81 -1.75 1.25
CA ILE A 88 -0.29 -3.01 0.72
C ILE A 88 1.16 -3.13 1.17
N PHE A 89 1.44 -4.19 1.94
CA PHE A 89 2.77 -4.50 2.45
C PHE A 89 3.44 -5.60 1.63
N ASP A 90 4.71 -5.41 1.32
CA ASP A 90 5.58 -6.45 0.75
C ASP A 90 6.13 -7.34 1.86
N VAL A 91 5.26 -8.15 2.42
CA VAL A 91 5.56 -9.17 3.42
C VAL A 91 4.78 -10.45 3.11
N ALA A 92 5.25 -11.58 3.62
CA ALA A 92 4.69 -12.88 3.30
C ALA A 92 3.53 -13.29 4.21
N THR A 93 3.50 -12.79 5.45
CA THR A 93 2.56 -13.23 6.49
C THR A 93 1.84 -12.08 7.16
N LYS A 94 0.66 -12.38 7.74
CA LYS A 94 -0.10 -11.42 8.54
C LYS A 94 0.68 -10.97 9.79
N GLU A 95 1.42 -11.87 10.39
CA GLU A 95 2.23 -11.61 11.60
C GLU A 95 3.31 -10.56 11.31
N GLU A 96 3.97 -10.65 10.16
CA GLU A 96 4.93 -9.64 9.71
C GLU A 96 4.25 -8.29 9.48
N ALA A 97 3.09 -8.28 8.82
CA ALA A 97 2.31 -7.07 8.59
C ALA A 97 1.82 -6.46 9.92
N GLU A 98 1.36 -7.28 10.86
CA GLU A 98 0.94 -6.82 12.18
C GLU A 98 2.08 -6.13 12.93
N ALA A 99 3.29 -6.68 12.88
CA ALA A 99 4.46 -6.05 13.48
C ALA A 99 4.72 -4.66 12.87
N LEU A 100 4.54 -4.49 11.56
CA LEU A 100 4.67 -3.19 10.89
C LEU A 100 3.54 -2.22 11.29
N THR A 101 2.29 -2.69 11.34
CA THR A 101 1.16 -1.84 11.74
C THR A 101 1.27 -1.36 13.18
N ASN A 102 1.85 -2.16 14.05
CA ASN A 102 2.07 -1.81 15.46
C ASN A 102 3.15 -0.74 15.68
N THR A 103 3.88 -0.33 14.66
CA THR A 103 4.78 0.83 14.72
C THR A 103 4.05 2.16 14.57
N ASP A 104 2.80 2.14 14.10
CA ASP A 104 2.01 3.32 13.79
C ASP A 104 1.44 3.97 15.06
N PRO A 105 1.74 5.25 15.34
CA PRO A 105 1.18 5.96 16.48
C PRO A 105 -0.35 5.99 16.50
N ALA A 106 -1.01 6.01 15.36
CA ALA A 106 -2.47 6.02 15.28
C ALA A 106 -3.08 4.67 15.68
N ILE A 107 -2.40 3.56 15.39
CA ILE A 107 -2.76 2.22 15.87
C ILE A 107 -2.53 2.11 17.37
N LYS A 108 -1.36 2.55 17.86
CA LYS A 108 -1.04 2.54 19.30
C LYS A 108 -2.02 3.35 20.13
N ALA A 109 -2.48 4.49 19.60
CA ALA A 109 -3.45 5.36 20.24
C ALA A 109 -4.90 4.85 20.15
N GLY A 110 -5.17 3.84 19.31
CA GLY A 110 -6.51 3.35 19.08
C GLY A 110 -7.41 4.30 18.25
N VAL A 111 -6.80 5.24 17.55
CA VAL A 111 -7.48 6.13 16.59
C VAL A 111 -7.75 5.41 15.26
N LEU A 112 -6.85 4.49 14.89
CA LEU A 112 -7.03 3.55 13.79
C LEU A 112 -6.93 2.12 14.30
N LYS A 113 -7.56 1.23 13.58
CA LYS A 113 -7.36 -0.22 13.67
C LYS A 113 -7.20 -0.78 12.27
N MET A 114 -6.51 -1.90 12.13
CA MET A 114 -6.23 -2.52 10.84
C MET A 114 -6.80 -3.92 10.76
N GLU A 115 -7.43 -4.21 9.64
CA GLU A 115 -7.81 -5.55 9.23
C GLU A 115 -6.82 -6.05 8.18
N LEU A 116 -6.13 -7.13 8.47
CA LEU A 116 -5.08 -7.69 7.61
C LEU A 116 -5.62 -8.88 6.81
N VAL A 117 -5.36 -8.86 5.51
CA VAL A 117 -5.77 -9.92 4.57
C VAL A 117 -4.59 -10.29 3.69
N GLU A 118 -4.24 -11.56 3.63
CA GLU A 118 -3.29 -12.03 2.62
C GLU A 118 -3.89 -11.84 1.23
N TRP A 119 -3.11 -11.29 0.32
CA TRP A 119 -3.56 -10.92 -1.01
C TRP A 119 -2.55 -11.32 -2.08
N TYR A 120 -3.05 -11.85 -3.17
CA TYR A 120 -2.26 -12.26 -4.33
C TYR A 120 -2.53 -11.30 -5.48
N GLY A 121 -1.53 -10.51 -5.84
CA GLY A 121 -1.66 -9.45 -6.82
C GLY A 121 -0.48 -9.35 -7.77
N SER A 122 -0.55 -8.41 -8.71
CA SER A 122 0.53 -8.21 -9.68
C SER A 122 1.85 -7.84 -9.00
N ALA A 123 2.93 -8.52 -9.38
CA ALA A 123 4.28 -8.14 -8.95
C ALA A 123 4.72 -6.77 -9.49
N ALA A 124 4.06 -6.26 -10.54
CA ALA A 124 4.32 -4.93 -11.08
C ALA A 124 4.09 -3.81 -10.06
N LEU A 125 3.30 -4.05 -9.00
CA LEU A 125 3.15 -3.10 -7.90
C LEU A 125 4.48 -2.73 -7.24
N MET A 126 5.46 -3.62 -7.26
CA MET A 126 6.80 -3.36 -6.72
C MET A 126 7.53 -2.21 -7.43
N MET A 127 7.13 -1.87 -8.66
CA MET A 127 7.66 -0.72 -9.40
C MET A 127 7.15 0.63 -8.87
N LEU A 128 6.11 0.64 -8.08
CA LEU A 128 5.54 1.89 -7.52
C LEU A 128 6.54 2.62 -6.65
N THR A 129 7.38 1.91 -5.93
CA THR A 129 8.42 2.50 -5.07
C THR A 129 9.44 3.34 -5.84
N ASP A 130 9.70 2.99 -7.10
CA ASP A 130 10.63 3.71 -7.98
C ASP A 130 9.96 4.82 -8.79
N ILE A 131 8.67 4.67 -9.06
CA ILE A 131 7.91 5.58 -9.93
C ILE A 131 7.25 6.70 -9.13
N TYR A 132 6.65 6.37 -7.99
CA TYR A 132 5.88 7.32 -7.20
C TYR A 132 6.66 8.60 -6.83
N PRO A 133 7.93 8.54 -6.37
CA PRO A 133 8.69 9.75 -6.04
C PRO A 133 8.87 10.72 -7.22
N LYS A 134 8.82 10.21 -8.45
CA LYS A 134 8.94 11.02 -9.68
C LYS A 134 7.64 11.76 -10.02
N LEU A 135 6.53 11.36 -9.43
CA LEU A 135 5.21 11.96 -9.63
C LEU A 135 4.88 12.98 -8.55
N GLN A 136 5.58 12.92 -7.43
CA GLN A 136 5.35 13.74 -6.26
C GLN A 136 6.09 15.08 -6.40
N LYS A 137 5.33 16.17 -6.50
CA LYS A 137 5.89 17.53 -6.56
C LYS A 137 6.05 18.15 -5.17
N LYS A 138 5.26 17.69 -4.21
CA LYS A 138 5.26 18.16 -2.81
C LYS A 138 5.15 16.97 -1.88
N ASP A 139 5.80 17.04 -0.75
CA ASP A 139 5.64 16.10 0.36
C ASP A 139 4.33 16.36 1.11
N PHE A 140 3.80 15.34 1.75
CA PHE A 140 2.62 15.44 2.62
C PHE A 140 2.96 16.11 3.94
#